data_cbd57c6e799dd3b4321c9ac7fd65c98a
#
_entry.id   cbd57c6e799dd3b4321c9ac7fd65c98a
#
_cell.length_a   1.000
_cell.length_b   1.000
_cell.length_c   1.000
_cell.angle_alpha   90.00
_cell.angle_beta   90.00
_cell.angle_gamma   90.00
#
_symmetry.space_group_name_H-M   'P 1'
#
loop_
_entity.id
_entity.type
_entity.pdbx_description
1 polymer ?
#
loop_
_entity_poly.entity_id
_entity_poly.type
_entity_poly.pdbx_seq_one_letter_code
_entity_poly.pdbx_strand_id
1 'polypeptide(L)'
;LLVVAVICGVSWSRADEGMWTFDNPPRALWKERYGFEPTDAWLEHVRLSSVRLNDGGSASFVSPDGLVLTNQHVAAGQLQKVSTAERNLVRDGFHARTRSEELKCPDLEANVLVSYDNVTARILAALKTATSDSDRAAARRAVIASIEKESTDKTGLRSDVVTLYGGG
;
A
#
# COMPACT_ATOMS: atom_id res chain seq x y z
N LEU A 1 -37.64 43.91 10.21
CA LEU A 1 -36.37 43.16 10.42
C LEU A 1 -36.54 41.75 9.85
N LEU A 2 -35.91 41.49 8.68
CA LEU A 2 -35.99 40.18 8.02
C LEU A 2 -34.79 39.34 8.53
N VAL A 3 -35.06 38.27 9.30
CA VAL A 3 -34.01 37.32 9.72
C VAL A 3 -33.92 36.27 8.64
N VAL A 4 -32.87 36.29 7.83
CA VAL A 4 -32.53 35.25 6.87
C VAL A 4 -31.77 34.13 7.64
N ALA A 5 -32.45 33.03 7.90
CA ALA A 5 -31.82 31.84 8.46
C ALA A 5 -31.06 31.13 7.33
N VAL A 6 -29.72 31.22 7.31
CA VAL A 6 -28.86 30.42 6.46
C VAL A 6 -28.81 29.01 7.05
N ILE A 7 -29.58 28.10 6.50
CA ILE A 7 -29.48 26.68 6.80
C ILE A 7 -28.22 26.16 6.09
N CYS A 8 -27.10 26.12 6.79
CA CYS A 8 -25.92 25.37 6.35
C CYS A 8 -26.31 23.88 6.33
N GLY A 9 -26.62 23.35 5.16
CA GLY A 9 -26.81 21.93 4.95
C GLY A 9 -25.50 21.22 5.30
N VAL A 10 -25.43 20.60 6.46
CA VAL A 10 -24.33 19.71 6.85
C VAL A 10 -24.47 18.47 5.98
N SER A 11 -23.73 18.43 4.88
CA SER A 11 -23.58 17.20 4.11
C SER A 11 -22.81 16.21 4.99
N TRP A 12 -23.53 15.22 5.52
CA TRP A 12 -22.90 14.11 6.26
C TRP A 12 -22.08 13.33 5.25
N SER A 13 -20.77 13.50 5.30
CA SER A 13 -19.85 12.63 4.55
C SER A 13 -19.93 11.24 5.16
N ARG A 14 -20.63 10.33 4.49
CA ARG A 14 -20.63 8.91 4.84
C ARG A 14 -19.46 8.26 4.11
N ALA A 15 -18.49 7.77 4.86
CA ALA A 15 -17.52 6.85 4.35
C ALA A 15 -18.14 5.44 4.30
N ASP A 16 -17.87 4.70 3.23
CA ASP A 16 -18.23 3.29 3.16
C ASP A 16 -17.33 2.48 4.07
N GLU A 17 -17.92 1.54 4.80
CA GLU A 17 -17.16 0.55 5.54
C GLU A 17 -16.60 -0.51 4.60
N GLY A 18 -15.40 -0.95 4.88
CA GLY A 18 -14.73 -2.02 4.15
C GLY A 18 -13.26 -1.75 3.95
N MET A 19 -12.52 -2.83 3.75
CA MET A 19 -11.11 -2.81 3.36
C MET A 19 -10.98 -3.56 2.05
N TRP A 20 -10.79 -2.80 0.98
CA TRP A 20 -10.78 -3.31 -0.38
C TRP A 20 -9.35 -3.51 -0.86
N THR A 21 -9.11 -4.65 -1.52
CA THR A 21 -7.84 -4.94 -2.17
C THR A 21 -7.88 -4.53 -3.64
N PHE A 22 -6.71 -4.35 -4.27
CA PHE A 22 -6.63 -3.94 -5.68
C PHE A 22 -7.23 -4.95 -6.64
N ASP A 23 -7.28 -6.24 -6.27
CA ASP A 23 -7.88 -7.32 -7.06
C ASP A 23 -9.39 -7.42 -6.89
N ASN A 24 -9.95 -6.83 -5.83
CA ASN A 24 -11.39 -6.88 -5.55
C ASN A 24 -11.93 -5.51 -5.14
N PRO A 25 -11.85 -4.48 -5.99
CA PRO A 25 -12.44 -3.18 -5.71
C PRO A 25 -13.97 -3.25 -5.80
N PRO A 26 -14.73 -2.51 -4.98
CA PRO A 26 -16.19 -2.57 -4.94
C PRO A 26 -16.82 -1.74 -6.07
N ARG A 27 -16.55 -2.09 -7.33
CA ARG A 27 -16.97 -1.33 -8.53
C ARG A 27 -18.48 -1.09 -8.59
N ALA A 28 -19.28 -2.11 -8.26
CA ALA A 28 -20.73 -2.00 -8.27
C ALA A 28 -21.22 -0.96 -7.25
N LEU A 29 -20.66 -0.97 -6.05
CA LEU A 29 -20.97 -0.01 -4.99
C LEU A 29 -20.58 1.42 -5.40
N TRP A 30 -19.39 1.60 -5.99
CA TRP A 30 -18.94 2.91 -6.44
C TRP A 30 -19.81 3.48 -7.57
N LYS A 31 -20.21 2.61 -8.52
CA LYS A 31 -21.14 3.01 -9.58
C LYS A 31 -22.50 3.39 -9.03
N GLU A 32 -23.07 2.58 -8.14
CA GLU A 32 -24.41 2.81 -7.56
C GLU A 32 -24.44 4.07 -6.69
N ARG A 33 -23.47 4.23 -5.80
CA ARG A 33 -23.51 5.31 -4.80
C ARG A 33 -22.95 6.64 -5.29
N TYR A 34 -21.91 6.58 -6.14
CA TYR A 34 -21.13 7.74 -6.52
C TYR A 34 -21.15 8.02 -8.01
N GLY A 35 -21.76 7.17 -8.82
CA GLY A 35 -21.69 7.27 -10.29
C GLY A 35 -20.28 7.10 -10.84
N PHE A 36 -19.35 6.54 -10.01
CA PHE A 36 -17.95 6.37 -10.36
C PHE A 36 -17.68 4.97 -10.86
N GLU A 37 -17.20 4.86 -12.09
CA GLU A 37 -16.87 3.59 -12.75
C GLU A 37 -15.41 3.61 -13.20
N PRO A 38 -14.46 3.19 -12.33
CA PRO A 38 -13.04 3.21 -12.66
C PRO A 38 -12.72 2.18 -13.75
N THR A 39 -11.90 2.58 -14.71
CA THR A 39 -11.33 1.69 -15.71
C THR A 39 -10.24 0.82 -15.11
N ASP A 40 -9.89 -0.31 -15.75
CA ASP A 40 -8.76 -1.14 -15.34
C ASP A 40 -7.44 -0.36 -15.38
N ALA A 41 -7.25 0.48 -16.38
CA ALA A 41 -6.07 1.35 -16.48
C ALA A 41 -5.98 2.35 -15.30
N TRP A 42 -7.11 2.89 -14.84
CA TRP A 42 -7.15 3.76 -13.67
C TRP A 42 -6.76 3.00 -12.39
N LEU A 43 -7.32 1.79 -12.20
CA LEU A 43 -6.98 0.94 -11.04
C LEU A 43 -5.51 0.52 -11.05
N GLU A 44 -4.98 0.17 -12.22
CA GLU A 44 -3.56 -0.14 -12.38
C GLU A 44 -2.69 1.08 -12.05
N HIS A 45 -3.05 2.25 -12.56
CA HIS A 45 -2.33 3.49 -12.26
C HIS A 45 -2.31 3.78 -10.76
N VAL A 46 -3.45 3.66 -10.06
CA VAL A 46 -3.52 3.85 -8.60
C VAL A 46 -2.64 2.84 -7.87
N ARG A 47 -2.69 1.56 -8.27
CA ARG A 47 -1.87 0.50 -7.69
C ARG A 47 -0.37 0.79 -7.85
N LEU A 48 0.06 1.12 -9.08
CA LEU A 48 1.47 1.39 -9.37
C LEU A 48 1.98 2.71 -8.77
N SER A 49 1.08 3.65 -8.48
CA SER A 49 1.41 4.89 -7.77
C SER A 49 1.44 4.72 -6.25
N SER A 50 0.85 3.65 -5.72
CA SER A 50 0.81 3.38 -4.28
C SER A 50 2.12 2.75 -3.81
N VAL A 51 2.66 3.27 -2.72
CA VAL A 51 3.97 2.88 -2.18
C VAL A 51 3.84 2.42 -0.73
N ARG A 52 4.47 1.30 -0.41
CA ARG A 52 4.72 0.86 0.97
C ARG A 52 6.19 1.12 1.30
N LEU A 53 6.44 1.92 2.32
CA LEU A 53 7.79 2.15 2.83
C LEU A 53 8.18 1.03 3.80
N ASN A 54 9.46 0.61 3.77
CA ASN A 54 9.94 -0.50 4.61
C ASN A 54 9.98 -0.17 6.11
N ASP A 55 10.00 1.11 6.47
CA ASP A 55 9.95 1.59 7.86
C ASP A 55 8.54 1.75 8.41
N GLY A 56 7.51 1.31 7.68
CA GLY A 56 6.15 1.17 8.19
C GLY A 56 5.18 2.28 7.79
N GLY A 57 5.44 3.00 6.72
CA GLY A 57 4.53 4.01 6.20
C GLY A 57 3.97 3.68 4.81
N SER A 58 2.93 4.37 4.42
CA SER A 58 2.44 4.42 3.04
C SER A 58 2.73 5.77 2.40
N ALA A 59 2.91 5.74 1.09
CA ALA A 59 3.20 6.92 0.29
C ALA A 59 2.58 6.77 -1.10
N SER A 60 2.65 7.81 -1.90
CA SER A 60 2.21 7.77 -3.30
C SER A 60 3.17 8.54 -4.21
N PHE A 61 3.46 7.99 -5.37
CA PHE A 61 4.03 8.77 -6.46
C PHE A 61 3.00 9.76 -6.99
N VAL A 62 3.38 11.03 -7.04
CA VAL A 62 2.51 12.13 -7.49
C VAL A 62 3.07 12.89 -8.70
N SER A 63 4.18 12.41 -9.25
CA SER A 63 4.72 12.92 -10.51
C SER A 63 5.45 11.80 -11.28
N PRO A 64 5.58 11.93 -12.61
CA PRO A 64 6.37 11.01 -13.44
C PRO A 64 7.87 11.07 -13.12
N ASP A 65 8.32 12.12 -12.46
CA ASP A 65 9.72 12.34 -12.08
C ASP A 65 10.10 11.71 -10.73
N GLY A 66 9.18 10.96 -10.10
CA GLY A 66 9.44 10.27 -8.84
C GLY A 66 9.20 11.09 -7.59
N LEU A 67 8.43 12.21 -7.66
CA LEU A 67 8.01 12.91 -6.45
C LEU A 67 7.05 12.02 -5.63
N VAL A 68 7.39 11.82 -4.37
CA VAL A 68 6.62 10.98 -3.43
C VAL A 68 5.96 11.83 -2.36
N LEU A 69 4.67 11.64 -2.16
CA LEU A 69 3.90 12.23 -1.07
C LEU A 69 3.70 11.22 0.05
N THR A 70 4.01 11.62 1.29
CA THR A 70 3.77 10.82 2.50
C THR A 70 3.45 11.72 3.68
N ASN A 71 3.17 11.13 4.84
CA ASN A 71 2.92 11.87 6.08
C ASN A 71 4.23 12.32 6.74
N GLN A 72 4.19 13.47 7.43
CA GLN A 72 5.36 14.01 8.13
C GLN A 72 5.94 13.02 9.15
N HIS A 73 5.10 12.35 9.95
CA HIS A 73 5.57 11.40 10.96
C HIS A 73 6.26 10.17 10.34
N VAL A 74 5.93 9.79 9.11
CA VAL A 74 6.61 8.72 8.36
C VAL A 74 8.01 9.17 7.94
N ALA A 75 8.14 10.42 7.46
CA ALA A 75 9.42 10.98 7.04
C ALA A 75 10.34 11.40 8.21
N ALA A 76 9.79 11.61 9.41
CA ALA A 76 10.52 12.18 10.55
C ALA A 76 11.77 11.35 10.93
N GLY A 77 11.69 10.03 10.90
CA GLY A 77 12.83 9.16 11.18
C GLY A 77 13.98 9.33 10.19
N GLN A 78 13.68 9.55 8.92
CA GLN A 78 14.69 9.82 7.89
C GLN A 78 15.29 11.23 8.07
N LEU A 79 14.46 12.24 8.34
CA LEU A 79 14.94 13.59 8.64
C LEU A 79 15.89 13.60 9.84
N GLN A 80 15.61 12.80 10.86
CA GLN A 80 16.50 12.66 12.01
C GLN A 80 17.85 12.05 11.62
N LYS A 81 17.86 10.98 10.80
CA LYS A 81 19.08 10.30 10.34
C LYS A 81 20.00 11.22 9.52
N VAL A 82 19.43 12.13 8.74
CA VAL A 82 20.19 13.07 7.89
C VAL A 82 20.42 14.44 8.56
N SER A 83 19.94 14.63 9.79
CA SER A 83 20.23 15.82 10.60
C SER A 83 21.65 15.78 11.18
N THR A 84 22.23 16.95 11.42
CA THR A 84 23.52 17.13 12.11
C THR A 84 23.32 17.97 13.37
N ALA A 85 24.37 18.08 14.18
CA ALA A 85 24.36 18.95 15.39
C ALA A 85 24.06 20.42 15.03
N GLU A 86 24.58 20.87 13.88
CA GLU A 86 24.42 22.25 13.39
C GLU A 86 23.11 22.48 12.66
N ARG A 87 22.49 21.41 12.13
CA ARG A 87 21.28 21.48 11.29
C ARG A 87 20.27 20.42 11.67
N ASN A 88 19.29 20.78 12.46
CA ASN A 88 18.21 19.89 12.89
C ASN A 88 17.02 19.98 11.92
N LEU A 89 16.96 19.05 10.95
CA LEU A 89 15.93 19.07 9.89
C LEU A 89 14.53 18.70 10.41
N VAL A 90 14.44 18.01 11.55
CA VAL A 90 13.14 17.70 12.18
C VAL A 90 12.52 18.98 12.75
N ARG A 91 13.34 19.84 13.38
CA ARG A 91 12.91 21.11 13.95
C ARG A 91 12.76 22.21 12.91
N ASP A 92 13.74 22.35 12.03
CA ASP A 92 13.88 23.49 11.13
C ASP A 92 13.20 23.27 9.78
N GLY A 93 12.82 22.01 9.48
CA GLY A 93 12.33 21.60 8.18
C GLY A 93 13.43 21.46 7.13
N PHE A 94 13.07 20.93 5.98
CA PHE A 94 13.98 20.80 4.84
C PHE A 94 13.22 21.06 3.54
N HIS A 95 13.83 21.85 2.67
CA HIS A 95 13.34 22.09 1.32
C HIS A 95 14.53 22.14 0.36
N ALA A 96 14.61 21.15 -0.54
CA ALA A 96 15.53 21.18 -1.67
C ALA A 96 14.91 22.03 -2.79
N ARG A 97 15.63 23.03 -3.28
CA ARG A 97 15.20 23.87 -4.42
C ARG A 97 15.51 23.23 -5.75
N THR A 98 16.50 22.35 -5.75
CA THR A 98 16.97 21.61 -6.92
C THR A 98 17.20 20.15 -6.55
N ARG A 99 17.22 19.24 -7.53
CA ARG A 99 17.53 17.82 -7.30
C ARG A 99 18.93 17.59 -6.68
N SER A 100 19.89 18.45 -6.98
CA SER A 100 21.24 18.34 -6.40
C SER A 100 21.31 18.69 -4.91
N GLU A 101 20.29 19.36 -4.38
CA GLU A 101 20.16 19.66 -2.95
C GLU A 101 19.40 18.57 -2.19
N GLU A 102 18.79 17.62 -2.87
CA GLU A 102 18.05 16.53 -2.23
C GLU A 102 19.00 15.65 -1.41
N LEU A 103 18.57 15.29 -0.21
CA LEU A 103 19.32 14.42 0.67
C LEU A 103 18.83 12.99 0.51
N LYS A 104 19.75 12.06 0.27
CA LYS A 104 19.41 10.64 0.21
C LYS A 104 18.96 10.15 1.58
N CYS A 105 17.79 9.55 1.65
CA CYS A 105 17.31 8.85 2.83
C CYS A 105 18.02 7.50 2.96
N PRO A 106 18.87 7.28 3.99
CA PRO A 106 19.54 6.00 4.18
C PRO A 106 18.50 4.93 4.56
N ASP A 107 18.70 3.71 4.07
CA ASP A 107 17.91 2.53 4.42
C ASP A 107 16.39 2.63 4.14
N LEU A 108 15.96 3.63 3.37
CA LEU A 108 14.56 3.77 2.97
C LEU A 108 14.34 3.07 1.63
N GLU A 109 13.39 2.14 1.63
CA GLU A 109 12.92 1.43 0.44
C GLU A 109 11.47 1.82 0.13
N ALA A 110 11.21 2.12 -1.13
CA ALA A 110 9.88 2.37 -1.68
C ALA A 110 9.40 1.13 -2.44
N ASN A 111 8.49 0.36 -1.86
CA ASN A 111 7.99 -0.88 -2.44
C ASN A 111 6.68 -0.61 -3.18
N VAL A 112 6.63 -0.97 -4.46
CA VAL A 112 5.45 -0.85 -5.33
C VAL A 112 4.89 -2.25 -5.61
N LEU A 113 3.57 -2.43 -5.48
CA LEU A 113 2.90 -3.67 -5.84
C LEU A 113 2.80 -3.78 -7.38
N VAL A 114 3.68 -4.57 -7.99
CA VAL A 114 3.72 -4.73 -9.45
C VAL A 114 2.65 -5.69 -9.95
N SER A 115 2.44 -6.82 -9.26
CA SER A 115 1.43 -7.82 -9.61
C SER A 115 0.92 -8.55 -8.36
N TYR A 116 -0.20 -9.22 -8.51
CA TYR A 116 -0.80 -10.08 -7.49
C TYR A 116 -1.54 -11.24 -8.17
N ASP A 117 -1.54 -12.40 -7.51
CA ASP A 117 -2.24 -13.60 -7.95
C ASP A 117 -2.95 -14.28 -6.77
N ASN A 118 -4.15 -14.81 -7.02
CA ASN A 118 -4.85 -15.59 -6.01
C ASN A 118 -4.34 -17.04 -6.01
N VAL A 119 -3.59 -17.39 -4.98
CA VAL A 119 -2.98 -18.72 -4.81
C VAL A 119 -3.72 -19.62 -3.81
N THR A 120 -4.89 -19.20 -3.33
CA THR A 120 -5.69 -19.92 -2.32
C THR A 120 -5.93 -21.39 -2.70
N ALA A 121 -6.37 -21.64 -3.93
CA ALA A 121 -6.65 -23.02 -4.39
C ALA A 121 -5.40 -23.92 -4.34
N ARG A 122 -4.24 -23.37 -4.65
CA ARG A 122 -2.96 -24.06 -4.62
C ARG A 122 -2.54 -24.41 -3.19
N ILE A 123 -2.73 -23.48 -2.25
CA ILE A 123 -2.46 -23.72 -0.82
C ILE A 123 -3.43 -24.78 -0.29
N LEU A 124 -4.74 -24.63 -0.53
CA LEU A 124 -5.73 -25.59 -0.04
C LEU A 124 -5.48 -27.00 -0.59
N ALA A 125 -5.06 -27.14 -1.85
CA ALA A 125 -4.71 -28.44 -2.43
C ALA A 125 -3.54 -29.11 -1.68
N ALA A 126 -2.51 -28.36 -1.33
CA ALA A 126 -1.37 -28.90 -0.57
C ALA A 126 -1.75 -29.33 0.85
N LEU A 127 -2.80 -28.75 1.43
CA LEU A 127 -3.25 -29.08 2.78
C LEU A 127 -4.16 -30.33 2.84
N LYS A 128 -4.68 -30.81 1.72
CA LYS A 128 -5.63 -31.95 1.67
C LYS A 128 -5.05 -33.26 2.21
N THR A 129 -3.76 -33.46 2.07
CA THR A 129 -3.07 -34.70 2.48
C THR A 129 -2.54 -34.64 3.91
N ALA A 130 -2.64 -33.51 4.58
CA ALA A 130 -2.16 -33.34 5.93
C ALA A 130 -3.11 -34.00 6.95
N THR A 131 -2.57 -34.87 7.80
CA THR A 131 -3.34 -35.68 8.77
C THR A 131 -3.33 -35.11 10.18
N SER A 132 -2.39 -34.20 10.48
CA SER A 132 -2.28 -33.54 11.77
C SER A 132 -2.10 -32.01 11.58
N ASP A 133 -2.28 -31.24 12.65
CA ASP A 133 -2.03 -29.79 12.62
C ASP A 133 -0.56 -29.47 12.36
N SER A 134 0.35 -30.30 12.85
CA SER A 134 1.79 -30.18 12.56
C SER A 134 2.08 -30.37 11.06
N ASP A 135 1.50 -31.42 10.45
CA ASP A 135 1.67 -31.70 9.02
C ASP A 135 1.05 -30.59 8.18
N ARG A 136 -0.12 -30.08 8.60
CA ARG A 136 -0.80 -28.97 7.95
C ARG A 136 0.04 -27.69 7.98
N ALA A 137 0.65 -27.37 9.11
CA ALA A 137 1.54 -26.22 9.24
C ALA A 137 2.81 -26.39 8.39
N ALA A 138 3.39 -27.59 8.35
CA ALA A 138 4.56 -27.89 7.52
C ALA A 138 4.23 -27.80 6.03
N ALA A 139 3.13 -28.41 5.57
CA ALA A 139 2.68 -28.37 4.19
C ALA A 139 2.39 -26.93 3.74
N ARG A 140 1.77 -26.10 4.61
CA ARG A 140 1.52 -24.69 4.34
C ARG A 140 2.82 -23.92 4.11
N ARG A 141 3.79 -24.06 5.01
CA ARG A 141 5.10 -23.37 4.85
C ARG A 141 5.81 -23.80 3.56
N ALA A 142 5.80 -25.10 3.26
CA ALA A 142 6.46 -25.63 2.08
C ALA A 142 5.83 -25.09 0.77
N VAL A 143 4.49 -25.10 0.66
CA VAL A 143 3.81 -24.60 -0.54
C VAL A 143 3.96 -23.10 -0.71
N ILE A 144 3.95 -22.33 0.38
CA ILE A 144 4.20 -20.88 0.35
C ILE A 144 5.61 -20.62 -0.19
N ALA A 145 6.64 -21.25 0.40
CA ALA A 145 8.02 -21.09 -0.06
C ALA A 145 8.22 -21.48 -1.53
N SER A 146 7.51 -22.52 -2.01
CA SER A 146 7.54 -22.91 -3.43
C SER A 146 6.92 -21.85 -4.33
N ILE A 147 5.78 -21.27 -3.93
CA ILE A 147 5.08 -20.23 -4.70
C ILE A 147 5.95 -18.96 -4.78
N GLU A 148 6.49 -18.52 -3.66
CA GLU A 148 7.35 -17.34 -3.59
C GLU A 148 8.61 -17.50 -4.43
N LYS A 149 9.26 -18.68 -4.34
CA LYS A 149 10.43 -19.00 -5.15
C LYS A 149 10.12 -19.01 -6.64
N GLU A 150 9.07 -19.72 -7.06
CA GLU A 150 8.65 -19.79 -8.47
C GLU A 150 8.34 -18.40 -9.04
N SER A 151 7.65 -17.57 -8.25
CA SER A 151 7.32 -16.21 -8.65
C SER A 151 8.59 -15.35 -8.79
N THR A 152 9.50 -15.44 -7.83
CA THR A 152 10.78 -14.70 -7.85
C THR A 152 11.65 -15.17 -9.02
N ASP A 153 11.76 -16.47 -9.25
CA ASP A 153 12.54 -17.03 -10.37
C ASP A 153 11.97 -16.56 -11.73
N LYS A 154 10.65 -16.43 -11.85
CA LYS A 154 9.97 -16.01 -13.08
C LYS A 154 10.07 -14.51 -13.33
N THR A 155 9.97 -13.69 -12.28
CA THR A 155 9.81 -12.24 -12.41
C THR A 155 11.07 -11.45 -12.10
N GLY A 156 12.00 -12.03 -11.35
CA GLY A 156 13.15 -11.32 -10.78
C GLY A 156 12.77 -10.36 -9.64
N LEU A 157 11.50 -10.35 -9.23
CA LEU A 157 10.99 -9.46 -8.19
C LEU A 157 10.76 -10.24 -6.89
N ARG A 158 10.86 -9.52 -5.77
CA ARG A 158 10.44 -10.07 -4.47
C ARG A 158 8.97 -10.42 -4.52
N SER A 159 8.64 -11.62 -4.07
CA SER A 159 7.27 -12.13 -3.99
C SER A 159 6.99 -12.65 -2.59
N ASP A 160 5.89 -12.22 -2.00
CA ASP A 160 5.46 -12.64 -0.67
C ASP A 160 4.03 -13.18 -0.75
N VAL A 161 3.76 -14.34 -0.15
CA VAL A 161 2.39 -14.86 0.01
C VAL A 161 1.79 -14.31 1.29
N VAL A 162 0.74 -13.51 1.16
CA VAL A 162 0.04 -12.91 2.30
C VAL A 162 -1.32 -13.57 2.53
N THR A 163 -1.70 -13.73 3.80
CA THR A 163 -3.03 -14.20 4.18
C THR A 163 -3.91 -12.99 4.44
N LEU A 164 -5.02 -12.88 3.71
CA LEU A 164 -6.00 -11.82 3.89
C LEU A 164 -7.15 -12.30 4.78
N TYR A 165 -7.77 -11.38 5.50
CA TYR A 165 -9.00 -11.58 6.30
C TYR A 165 -8.92 -12.79 7.27
N GLY A 166 -7.76 -13.05 7.85
CA GLY A 166 -7.57 -14.21 8.74
C GLY A 166 -7.60 -15.56 8.03
N GLY A 167 -7.54 -15.58 6.69
CA GLY A 167 -7.57 -16.79 5.87
C GLY A 167 -8.97 -17.18 5.43
N GLY A 168 -9.94 -16.27 5.55
CA GLY A 168 -11.31 -16.41 5.02
C GLY A 168 -11.40 -16.05 3.54
#